data_5796cbeaaf903a1adc8705d861cf6fa4
#
_entry.id   5796cbeaaf903a1adc8705d861cf6fa4
#
_cell.length_a   1.000
_cell.length_b   1.000
_cell.length_c   1.000
_cell.angle_alpha   90.00
_cell.angle_beta   90.00
_cell.angle_gamma   90.00
#
_symmetry.space_group_name_H-M   'P 1'
#
loop_
_entity.id
_entity.type
_entity.pdbx_description
1 polymer ?
#
loop_
_entity_poly.entity_id
_entity_poly.type
_entity_poly.pdbx_seq_one_letter_code
_entity_poly.pdbx_strand_id
1 'polypeptide(L)'
;MVNEDTLDSQEIVTITFFGNKYEPDNVTVIEQIMSEFMKENPYIRVSYESLKGTAYFDALEKRMESGKGDDIFMVNHDSLLKLEEKGQLADLSGLSTLPDFTDEMRSQMGNGRITWVPTTVSVFGLYCNLDLLKEHKQQVPGTWKEWEEVCDYFVSRGMTPVIANNDISLKTLAIGQGFYQVYQDKRQTEVLGRLNNGEEKLSEYLTEGFSTVETFISRGYLDADQALKTKKTSDDLKEFILGESPFMLTGAWAAGRVDSMKPDFQFEVAPLPILDEGSMLVINPDTRLSVNADSEHLDAAMKFVEYFTKAENIQRFADQQSSFSPLKGGSPSSVLEIQPLISCYESGRTVIGTDDLLKLPIWDLTAEASQMLLAGESLKSTMSWLDQQAQERIVP
;
A
#
# COMPACT_ATOMS: atom_id res chain seq x y z
N MET A 1 6.61 -29.09 -55.61
CA MET A 1 6.12 -27.72 -55.40
C MET A 1 5.26 -27.78 -54.15
N VAL A 2 5.89 -27.50 -53.01
CA VAL A 2 5.22 -27.42 -51.73
C VAL A 2 4.82 -25.94 -51.61
N ASN A 3 3.54 -25.68 -51.42
CA ASN A 3 3.01 -24.32 -51.23
C ASN A 3 3.63 -23.69 -49.97
N GLU A 4 4.50 -22.72 -50.19
CA GLU A 4 5.04 -21.78 -49.22
C GLU A 4 4.21 -20.48 -49.20
N ASP A 5 2.91 -20.54 -49.09
CA ASP A 5 2.09 -19.33 -49.01
C ASP A 5 0.86 -19.56 -48.13
N THR A 6 1.08 -19.61 -46.82
CA THR A 6 0.13 -19.15 -45.78
C THR A 6 0.87 -18.96 -44.44
N LEU A 7 1.88 -18.12 -44.42
CA LEU A 7 2.23 -17.41 -43.22
C LEU A 7 1.15 -16.34 -42.99
N ASP A 8 0.18 -16.70 -42.18
CA ASP A 8 -0.89 -15.83 -41.69
C ASP A 8 -0.23 -14.55 -41.19
N SER A 9 -0.50 -13.42 -41.85
CA SER A 9 -0.01 -12.11 -41.45
C SER A 9 -0.81 -11.64 -40.25
N GLN A 10 -0.65 -12.29 -39.08
CA GLN A 10 -1.20 -11.77 -37.87
C GLN A 10 -0.54 -10.42 -37.56
N GLU A 11 -1.35 -9.38 -37.51
CA GLU A 11 -0.92 -8.03 -37.19
C GLU A 11 -0.34 -7.98 -35.78
N ILE A 12 0.83 -7.34 -35.63
CA ILE A 12 1.46 -7.15 -34.30
C ILE A 12 0.69 -6.06 -33.57
N VAL A 13 0.11 -6.43 -32.45
CA VAL A 13 -0.57 -5.53 -31.54
C VAL A 13 0.41 -5.01 -30.49
N THR A 14 0.43 -3.71 -30.25
CA THR A 14 1.20 -3.09 -29.17
C THR A 14 0.26 -2.57 -28.12
N ILE A 15 0.41 -3.06 -26.88
CA ILE A 15 -0.32 -2.58 -25.70
C ILE A 15 0.61 -1.75 -24.82
N THR A 16 0.04 -0.75 -24.16
CA THR A 16 0.76 0.15 -23.26
C THR A 16 0.43 -0.20 -21.81
N PHE A 17 1.46 -0.19 -20.97
CA PHE A 17 1.34 -0.41 -19.52
C PHE A 17 1.94 0.78 -18.78
N PHE A 18 1.13 1.50 -18.02
CA PHE A 18 1.52 2.67 -17.25
C PHE A 18 1.53 2.36 -15.76
N GLY A 19 2.63 2.64 -15.07
CA GLY A 19 2.82 2.25 -13.67
C GLY A 19 3.51 3.29 -12.80
N ASN A 20 3.40 3.09 -11.49
CA ASN A 20 4.07 3.91 -10.48
C ASN A 20 5.35 3.25 -9.92
N LYS A 21 5.76 2.13 -10.48
CA LYS A 21 7.00 1.43 -10.12
C LYS A 21 8.10 1.87 -11.08
N TYR A 22 8.90 2.82 -10.64
CA TYR A 22 9.90 3.52 -11.45
C TYR A 22 11.36 3.19 -11.07
N GLU A 23 11.58 2.61 -9.89
CA GLU A 23 12.92 2.23 -9.45
C GLU A 23 13.49 1.12 -10.35
N PRO A 24 14.81 1.15 -10.64
CA PRO A 24 15.44 0.20 -11.57
C PRO A 24 15.14 -1.27 -11.27
N ASP A 25 15.17 -1.67 -9.99
CA ASP A 25 14.93 -3.05 -9.59
C ASP A 25 13.46 -3.46 -9.83
N ASN A 26 12.51 -2.54 -9.58
CA ASN A 26 11.10 -2.76 -9.87
C ASN A 26 10.84 -2.88 -11.37
N VAL A 27 11.43 -1.98 -12.15
CA VAL A 27 11.31 -1.97 -13.61
C VAL A 27 11.90 -3.25 -14.19
N THR A 28 13.06 -3.70 -13.69
CA THR A 28 13.71 -4.92 -14.16
C THR A 28 12.80 -6.15 -14.05
N VAL A 29 12.11 -6.35 -12.93
CA VAL A 29 11.21 -7.50 -12.74
C VAL A 29 9.98 -7.38 -13.66
N ILE A 30 9.41 -6.19 -13.80
CA ILE A 30 8.29 -5.95 -14.73
C ILE A 30 8.72 -6.26 -16.18
N GLU A 31 9.88 -5.76 -16.61
CA GLU A 31 10.42 -6.00 -17.95
C GLU A 31 10.72 -7.48 -18.21
N GLN A 32 11.19 -8.22 -17.19
CA GLN A 32 11.37 -9.67 -17.30
C GLN A 32 10.04 -10.38 -17.56
N ILE A 33 8.99 -10.06 -16.80
CA ILE A 33 7.65 -10.62 -16.98
C ILE A 33 7.12 -10.27 -18.38
N MET A 34 7.29 -9.02 -18.81
CA MET A 34 6.90 -8.57 -20.15
C MET A 34 7.65 -9.33 -21.25
N SER A 35 8.96 -9.50 -21.11
CA SER A 35 9.80 -10.21 -22.09
C SER A 35 9.38 -11.69 -22.22
N GLU A 36 9.11 -12.36 -21.10
CA GLU A 36 8.64 -13.73 -21.10
C GLU A 36 7.24 -13.86 -21.73
N PHE A 37 6.33 -12.94 -21.42
CA PHE A 37 5.01 -12.87 -22.03
C PHE A 37 5.10 -12.70 -23.55
N MET A 38 5.95 -11.78 -24.02
CA MET A 38 6.13 -11.53 -25.48
C MET A 38 6.75 -12.72 -26.23
N LYS A 39 7.54 -13.56 -25.55
CA LYS A 39 8.04 -14.82 -26.14
C LYS A 39 6.92 -15.84 -26.33
N GLU A 40 6.00 -15.94 -25.37
CA GLU A 40 4.84 -16.81 -25.45
C GLU A 40 3.75 -16.28 -26.41
N ASN A 41 3.71 -14.95 -26.62
CA ASN A 41 2.73 -14.26 -27.44
C ASN A 41 3.43 -13.39 -28.51
N PRO A 42 3.99 -13.99 -29.57
CA PRO A 42 4.87 -13.29 -30.51
C PRO A 42 4.22 -12.17 -31.32
N TYR A 43 2.89 -12.11 -31.32
CA TYR A 43 2.10 -11.05 -32.00
C TYR A 43 1.66 -9.92 -31.06
N ILE A 44 2.03 -9.98 -29.77
CA ILE A 44 1.74 -8.92 -28.80
C ILE A 44 3.06 -8.29 -28.36
N ARG A 45 3.11 -6.96 -28.38
CA ARG A 45 4.18 -6.17 -27.78
C ARG A 45 3.63 -5.42 -26.57
N VAL A 46 4.41 -5.35 -25.51
CA VAL A 46 4.09 -4.58 -24.31
C VAL A 46 5.12 -3.47 -24.15
N SER A 47 4.67 -2.25 -23.92
CA SER A 47 5.53 -1.10 -23.63
C SER A 47 5.20 -0.58 -22.23
N TYR A 48 6.22 -0.44 -21.38
CA TYR A 48 6.06 0.05 -20.01
C TYR A 48 6.58 1.47 -19.86
N GLU A 49 5.77 2.34 -19.26
CA GLU A 49 6.14 3.68 -18.84
C GLU A 49 5.82 3.85 -17.35
N SER A 50 6.65 4.60 -16.61
CA SER A 50 6.42 4.84 -15.20
C SER A 50 6.74 6.26 -14.78
N LEU A 51 5.99 6.73 -13.76
CA LEU A 51 6.23 8.00 -13.08
C LEU A 51 6.22 7.80 -11.56
N LYS A 52 6.89 8.69 -10.85
CA LYS A 52 7.01 8.65 -9.39
C LYS A 52 5.83 9.34 -8.69
N GLY A 53 5.29 8.68 -7.67
CA GLY A 53 4.45 9.31 -6.64
C GLY A 53 3.17 9.95 -7.17
N THR A 54 2.84 11.15 -6.69
CA THR A 54 1.61 11.87 -7.07
C THR A 54 1.58 12.23 -8.54
N ALA A 55 2.74 12.52 -9.15
CA ALA A 55 2.84 12.81 -10.58
C ALA A 55 2.30 11.66 -11.46
N TYR A 56 2.41 10.43 -10.99
CA TYR A 56 1.82 9.27 -11.66
C TYR A 56 0.29 9.36 -11.70
N PHE A 57 -0.34 9.54 -10.54
CA PHE A 57 -1.81 9.58 -10.45
C PHE A 57 -2.41 10.79 -11.15
N ASP A 58 -1.74 11.94 -11.09
CA ASP A 58 -2.14 13.13 -11.86
C ASP A 58 -2.06 12.89 -13.38
N ALA A 59 -1.02 12.20 -13.83
CA ALA A 59 -0.88 11.84 -15.25
C ALA A 59 -1.91 10.80 -15.68
N LEU A 60 -2.17 9.77 -14.84
CA LEU A 60 -3.18 8.76 -15.09
C LEU A 60 -4.56 9.41 -15.27
N GLU A 61 -4.98 10.27 -14.34
CA GLU A 61 -6.26 10.96 -14.42
C GLU A 61 -6.38 11.78 -15.70
N LYS A 62 -5.36 12.58 -16.05
CA LYS A 62 -5.34 13.39 -17.28
C LYS A 62 -5.39 12.55 -18.55
N ARG A 63 -4.64 11.44 -18.61
CA ARG A 63 -4.65 10.53 -19.76
C ARG A 63 -6.03 9.90 -19.97
N MET A 64 -6.64 9.42 -18.88
CA MET A 64 -7.96 8.82 -18.91
C MET A 64 -9.05 9.84 -19.30
N GLU A 65 -9.03 11.05 -18.74
CA GLU A 65 -9.99 12.11 -19.08
C GLU A 65 -9.89 12.59 -20.54
N SER A 66 -8.69 12.57 -21.09
CA SER A 66 -8.47 12.98 -22.51
C SER A 66 -8.75 11.87 -23.53
N GLY A 67 -9.18 10.67 -23.08
CA GLY A 67 -9.34 9.51 -23.95
C GLY A 67 -8.03 8.96 -24.52
N LYS A 68 -6.90 9.28 -23.89
CA LYS A 68 -5.55 8.81 -24.25
C LYS A 68 -4.95 7.94 -23.13
N GLY A 69 -5.82 7.25 -22.40
CA GLY A 69 -5.41 6.33 -21.36
C GLY A 69 -4.66 5.14 -21.92
N ASP A 70 -3.68 4.65 -21.16
CA ASP A 70 -2.97 3.42 -21.49
C ASP A 70 -3.91 2.21 -21.42
N ASP A 71 -3.53 1.10 -22.07
CA ASP A 71 -4.34 -0.12 -22.08
C ASP A 71 -4.42 -0.76 -20.70
N ILE A 72 -3.28 -0.76 -19.99
CA ILE A 72 -3.14 -1.31 -18.64
C ILE A 72 -2.50 -0.25 -17.76
N PHE A 73 -2.96 -0.13 -16.53
CA PHE A 73 -2.37 0.81 -15.59
C PHE A 73 -2.51 0.34 -14.14
N MET A 74 -1.64 0.88 -13.28
CA MET A 74 -1.69 0.66 -11.85
C MET A 74 -2.64 1.66 -11.20
N VAL A 75 -3.45 1.21 -10.24
CA VAL A 75 -4.36 2.06 -9.46
C VAL A 75 -4.12 1.88 -7.96
N ASN A 76 -4.40 2.92 -7.22
CA ASN A 76 -4.63 2.85 -5.78
C ASN A 76 -6.14 2.92 -5.49
N HIS A 77 -6.53 2.74 -4.23
CA HIS A 77 -7.94 2.77 -3.83
C HIS A 77 -8.65 4.06 -4.27
N ASP A 78 -8.06 5.21 -4.00
CA ASP A 78 -8.70 6.49 -4.23
C ASP A 78 -8.81 6.85 -5.73
N SER A 79 -7.80 6.49 -6.54
CA SER A 79 -7.90 6.60 -8.01
C SER A 79 -8.90 5.62 -8.62
N LEU A 80 -8.98 4.42 -8.03
CA LEU A 80 -9.96 3.41 -8.43
C LEU A 80 -11.40 3.92 -8.30
N LEU A 81 -11.74 4.53 -7.16
CA LEU A 81 -13.08 5.11 -6.93
C LEU A 81 -13.47 6.10 -8.03
N LYS A 82 -12.56 6.99 -8.39
CA LYS A 82 -12.78 8.00 -9.45
C LYS A 82 -12.99 7.38 -10.83
N LEU A 83 -12.19 6.37 -11.17
CA LEU A 83 -12.24 5.72 -12.49
C LEU A 83 -13.48 4.80 -12.61
N GLU A 84 -13.90 4.15 -11.51
CA GLU A 84 -15.13 3.36 -11.45
C GLU A 84 -16.37 4.24 -11.64
N GLU A 85 -16.43 5.38 -10.97
CA GLU A 85 -17.53 6.34 -11.12
C GLU A 85 -17.71 6.79 -12.57
N LYS A 86 -16.59 6.99 -13.29
CA LYS A 86 -16.58 7.38 -14.70
C LYS A 86 -16.79 6.20 -15.67
N GLY A 87 -16.88 4.96 -15.17
CA GLY A 87 -17.04 3.75 -16.01
C GLY A 87 -15.83 3.42 -16.89
N GLN A 88 -14.63 3.89 -16.52
CA GLN A 88 -13.43 3.81 -17.35
C GLN A 88 -12.64 2.50 -17.22
N LEU A 89 -13.10 1.56 -16.37
CA LEU A 89 -12.42 0.30 -16.09
C LEU A 89 -13.11 -0.87 -16.77
N ALA A 90 -12.33 -1.74 -17.40
CA ALA A 90 -12.82 -2.98 -18.00
C ALA A 90 -13.21 -4.02 -16.94
N ASP A 91 -14.05 -4.96 -17.33
CA ASP A 91 -14.44 -6.10 -16.49
C ASP A 91 -13.39 -7.21 -16.58
N LEU A 92 -12.72 -7.50 -15.47
CA LEU A 92 -11.70 -8.53 -15.33
C LEU A 92 -12.26 -9.86 -14.80
N SER A 93 -13.57 -9.99 -14.60
CA SER A 93 -14.20 -11.20 -14.01
C SER A 93 -13.96 -12.49 -14.81
N GLY A 94 -13.53 -12.36 -16.08
CA GLY A 94 -13.16 -13.47 -16.94
C GLY A 94 -11.75 -14.02 -16.79
N LEU A 95 -10.89 -13.43 -15.93
CA LEU A 95 -9.52 -13.91 -15.73
C LEU A 95 -9.50 -15.30 -15.08
N SER A 96 -8.79 -16.25 -15.69
CA SER A 96 -8.69 -17.63 -15.18
C SER A 96 -7.90 -17.75 -13.88
N THR A 97 -7.09 -16.75 -13.55
CA THR A 97 -6.26 -16.68 -12.33
C THR A 97 -7.03 -16.21 -11.08
N LEU A 98 -8.24 -15.70 -11.21
CA LEU A 98 -9.02 -15.20 -10.07
C LEU A 98 -9.24 -16.22 -8.93
N PRO A 99 -9.49 -17.52 -9.20
CA PRO A 99 -9.66 -18.52 -8.13
C PRO A 99 -8.41 -18.73 -7.27
N ASP A 100 -7.25 -18.33 -7.75
CA ASP A 100 -5.97 -18.51 -7.06
C ASP A 100 -5.75 -17.47 -5.96
N PHE A 101 -6.47 -16.34 -5.98
CA PHE A 101 -6.40 -15.33 -4.94
C PHE A 101 -6.99 -15.81 -3.62
N THR A 102 -6.44 -15.34 -2.50
CA THR A 102 -7.00 -15.62 -1.17
C THR A 102 -8.45 -15.14 -1.07
N ASP A 103 -9.22 -15.72 -0.18
CA ASP A 103 -10.62 -15.33 0.01
C ASP A 103 -10.74 -13.88 0.50
N GLU A 104 -9.77 -13.42 1.31
CA GLU A 104 -9.66 -12.01 1.73
C GLU A 104 -9.48 -11.08 0.53
N MET A 105 -8.52 -11.38 -0.37
CA MET A 105 -8.30 -10.58 -1.57
C MET A 105 -9.49 -10.65 -2.54
N ARG A 106 -10.11 -11.81 -2.64
CA ARG A 106 -11.33 -11.98 -3.45
C ARG A 106 -12.48 -11.09 -2.93
N SER A 107 -12.66 -11.01 -1.62
CA SER A 107 -13.69 -10.14 -1.02
C SER A 107 -13.46 -8.67 -1.34
N GLN A 108 -12.20 -8.25 -1.45
CA GLN A 108 -11.82 -6.88 -1.80
C GLN A 108 -12.11 -6.54 -3.28
N MET A 109 -11.96 -7.49 -4.18
CA MET A 109 -12.27 -7.31 -5.60
C MET A 109 -13.78 -7.29 -5.90
N GLY A 110 -14.63 -7.68 -4.93
CA GLY A 110 -16.09 -7.74 -5.07
C GLY A 110 -16.62 -9.06 -5.64
N ASN A 111 -17.95 -9.19 -5.65
CA ASN A 111 -18.64 -10.43 -6.06
C ASN A 111 -19.35 -10.33 -7.43
N GLY A 112 -19.14 -9.24 -8.14
CA GLY A 112 -19.76 -9.00 -9.45
C GLY A 112 -18.71 -8.65 -10.49
N ARG A 113 -18.84 -7.47 -11.07
CA ARG A 113 -17.85 -6.93 -11.98
C ARG A 113 -16.56 -6.64 -11.22
N ILE A 114 -15.47 -7.23 -11.67
CA ILE A 114 -14.13 -7.04 -11.11
C ILE A 114 -13.39 -6.04 -12.01
N THR A 115 -12.94 -4.93 -11.45
CA THR A 115 -12.31 -3.83 -12.22
C THR A 115 -10.81 -3.70 -11.96
N TRP A 116 -10.28 -4.50 -11.03
CA TRP A 116 -8.87 -4.52 -10.67
C TRP A 116 -8.47 -5.85 -10.03
N VAL A 117 -7.18 -6.14 -10.07
CA VAL A 117 -6.58 -7.28 -9.36
C VAL A 117 -5.32 -6.82 -8.63
N PRO A 118 -5.09 -7.27 -7.36
CA PRO A 118 -3.86 -6.94 -6.64
C PRO A 118 -2.71 -7.83 -7.16
N THR A 119 -1.51 -7.28 -7.18
CA THR A 119 -0.30 -8.07 -7.47
C THR A 119 0.55 -8.28 -6.23
N THR A 120 0.30 -7.52 -5.17
CA THR A 120 0.96 -7.62 -3.88
C THR A 120 -0.02 -7.36 -2.74
N VAL A 121 0.33 -7.83 -1.54
CA VAL A 121 -0.22 -7.35 -0.28
C VAL A 121 0.87 -6.57 0.41
N SER A 122 0.79 -5.24 0.39
CA SER A 122 1.72 -4.38 1.08
C SER A 122 1.41 -4.35 2.57
N VAL A 123 2.47 -4.24 3.38
CA VAL A 123 2.38 -4.23 4.85
C VAL A 123 3.07 -2.99 5.37
N PHE A 124 2.54 -2.40 6.41
CA PHE A 124 3.13 -1.29 7.14
C PHE A 124 3.69 -1.78 8.46
N GLY A 125 4.87 -1.32 8.82
CA GLY A 125 5.56 -1.80 10.01
C GLY A 125 6.46 -0.76 10.66
N LEU A 126 7.05 -1.17 11.77
CA LEU A 126 8.01 -0.42 12.56
C LEU A 126 9.41 -0.89 12.24
N TYR A 127 10.18 -0.09 11.51
CA TYR A 127 11.62 -0.32 11.33
C TYR A 127 12.34 -0.07 12.64
N CYS A 128 13.15 -1.02 13.06
CA CYS A 128 13.88 -1.01 14.32
C CYS A 128 15.40 -1.08 14.05
N ASN A 129 16.15 -0.10 14.52
CA ASN A 129 17.60 -0.14 14.54
C ASN A 129 18.05 -1.03 15.72
N LEU A 130 18.39 -2.29 15.42
CA LEU A 130 18.68 -3.30 16.43
C LEU A 130 19.96 -2.98 17.22
N ASP A 131 20.95 -2.41 16.56
CA ASP A 131 22.21 -2.09 17.21
C ASP A 131 22.06 -0.92 18.19
N LEU A 132 21.31 0.13 17.82
CA LEU A 132 21.02 1.26 18.71
C LEU A 132 20.18 0.82 19.91
N LEU A 133 19.15 -0.01 19.69
CA LEU A 133 18.35 -0.56 20.78
C LEU A 133 19.21 -1.38 21.74
N LYS A 134 20.09 -2.24 21.21
CA LYS A 134 21.00 -3.06 22.01
C LYS A 134 22.01 -2.22 22.79
N GLU A 135 22.58 -1.19 22.18
CA GLU A 135 23.52 -0.26 22.84
C GLU A 135 22.86 0.37 24.06
N HIS A 136 21.60 0.75 23.93
CA HIS A 136 20.80 1.36 25.00
C HIS A 136 20.09 0.34 25.91
N LYS A 137 20.34 -0.96 25.75
CA LYS A 137 19.69 -2.07 26.49
C LYS A 137 18.16 -2.04 26.40
N GLN A 138 17.65 -1.59 25.26
CA GLN A 138 16.25 -1.61 24.92
C GLN A 138 15.96 -2.82 24.00
N GLN A 139 14.69 -3.19 23.89
CA GLN A 139 14.23 -4.25 23.02
C GLN A 139 13.21 -3.71 22.00
N VAL A 140 12.99 -4.46 20.95
CA VAL A 140 11.89 -4.20 20.02
C VAL A 140 10.56 -4.31 20.78
N PRO A 141 9.74 -3.25 20.79
CA PRO A 141 8.48 -3.28 21.56
C PRO A 141 7.44 -4.17 20.88
N GLY A 142 6.69 -4.92 21.70
CA GLY A 142 5.60 -5.78 21.24
C GLY A 142 4.20 -5.27 21.62
N THR A 143 4.12 -4.25 22.49
CA THR A 143 2.89 -3.63 22.95
C THR A 143 3.00 -2.10 22.95
N TRP A 144 1.83 -1.43 23.02
CA TRP A 144 1.80 0.03 23.11
C TRP A 144 2.61 0.56 24.32
N LYS A 145 2.40 -0.05 25.49
CA LYS A 145 3.11 0.34 26.71
C LYS A 145 4.63 0.20 26.60
N GLU A 146 5.10 -0.92 26.03
CA GLU A 146 6.54 -1.12 25.81
C GLU A 146 7.10 -0.08 24.84
N TRP A 147 6.35 0.28 23.82
CA TRP A 147 6.78 1.29 22.87
C TRP A 147 6.87 2.68 23.50
N GLU A 148 5.87 3.07 24.31
CA GLU A 148 5.93 4.31 25.10
C GLU A 148 7.15 4.33 26.02
N GLU A 149 7.41 3.26 26.76
CA GLU A 149 8.54 3.16 27.68
C GLU A 149 9.89 3.33 26.95
N VAL A 150 10.05 2.71 25.79
CA VAL A 150 11.27 2.86 24.96
C VAL A 150 11.37 4.29 24.39
N CYS A 151 10.28 4.85 23.89
CA CYS A 151 10.28 6.23 23.39
C CYS A 151 10.60 7.24 24.51
N ASP A 152 10.00 7.13 25.69
CA ASP A 152 10.30 7.98 26.85
C ASP A 152 11.78 7.87 27.26
N TYR A 153 12.35 6.67 27.21
CA TYR A 153 13.77 6.45 27.45
C TYR A 153 14.65 7.28 26.50
N PHE A 154 14.39 7.24 25.19
CA PHE A 154 15.19 7.97 24.23
C PHE A 154 14.97 9.49 24.30
N VAL A 155 13.72 9.95 24.49
CA VAL A 155 13.41 11.37 24.70
C VAL A 155 14.16 11.92 25.92
N SER A 156 14.21 11.17 27.04
CA SER A 156 14.95 11.58 28.24
C SER A 156 16.45 11.80 28.01
N ARG A 157 16.97 11.32 26.88
CA ARG A 157 18.36 11.48 26.45
C ARG A 157 18.56 12.50 25.35
N GLY A 158 17.49 13.24 25.02
CA GLY A 158 17.51 14.27 23.98
C GLY A 158 17.49 13.70 22.56
N MET A 159 17.07 12.45 22.39
CA MET A 159 16.93 11.79 21.08
C MET A 159 15.45 11.80 20.64
N THR A 160 15.23 11.92 19.33
CA THR A 160 13.90 11.75 18.73
C THR A 160 13.73 10.28 18.34
N PRO A 161 12.88 9.49 19.02
CA PRO A 161 12.86 8.05 18.81
C PRO A 161 12.24 7.58 17.51
N VAL A 162 11.30 8.33 16.92
CA VAL A 162 10.53 7.87 15.77
C VAL A 162 10.68 8.81 14.59
N ILE A 163 11.15 8.28 13.48
CA ILE A 163 11.11 8.94 12.18
C ILE A 163 9.74 8.67 11.56
N ALA A 164 9.03 9.73 11.18
CA ALA A 164 7.76 9.68 10.47
C ALA A 164 7.83 10.53 9.20
N ASN A 165 7.08 10.12 8.18
CA ASN A 165 6.88 10.90 6.98
C ASN A 165 5.48 11.57 6.96
N ASN A 166 5.27 12.48 6.03
CA ASN A 166 4.06 13.30 5.95
C ASN A 166 2.86 12.62 5.26
N ASP A 167 2.95 11.34 4.97
CA ASP A 167 1.89 10.61 4.26
C ASP A 167 1.46 9.35 5.02
N ILE A 168 2.30 8.30 5.03
CA ILE A 168 1.84 6.96 5.44
C ILE A 168 2.09 6.63 6.91
N SER A 169 3.04 7.26 7.58
CA SER A 169 3.45 6.89 8.93
C SER A 169 2.30 6.98 9.94
N LEU A 170 1.69 8.14 10.05
CA LEU A 170 0.74 8.44 11.12
C LEU A 170 -0.68 7.96 10.79
N LYS A 171 -1.11 8.12 9.53
CA LYS A 171 -2.42 7.59 9.11
C LYS A 171 -2.52 6.08 9.29
N THR A 172 -1.42 5.37 9.10
CA THR A 172 -1.38 3.92 9.29
C THR A 172 -1.63 3.53 10.74
N LEU A 173 -1.02 4.25 11.69
CA LEU A 173 -1.31 4.07 13.12
C LEU A 173 -2.79 4.34 13.42
N ALA A 174 -3.31 5.48 12.93
CA ALA A 174 -4.68 5.90 13.20
C ALA A 174 -5.71 4.92 12.64
N ILE A 175 -5.55 4.48 11.39
CA ILE A 175 -6.43 3.49 10.75
C ILE A 175 -6.31 2.13 11.45
N GLY A 176 -5.09 1.68 11.72
CA GLY A 176 -4.84 0.41 12.38
C GLY A 176 -5.53 0.32 13.72
N GLN A 177 -5.27 1.27 14.61
CA GLN A 177 -5.86 1.30 15.94
C GLN A 177 -7.38 1.50 15.89
N GLY A 178 -7.84 2.43 15.06
CA GLY A 178 -9.25 2.80 14.97
C GLY A 178 -10.17 1.68 14.48
N PHE A 179 -9.69 0.88 13.52
CA PHE A 179 -10.50 -0.20 12.94
C PHE A 179 -10.14 -1.60 13.45
N TYR A 180 -9.12 -1.77 14.28
CA TYR A 180 -8.68 -3.10 14.71
C TYR A 180 -9.83 -3.96 15.26
N GLN A 181 -10.60 -3.44 16.20
CA GLN A 181 -11.69 -4.19 16.82
C GLN A 181 -12.80 -4.52 15.81
N VAL A 182 -13.07 -3.62 14.87
CA VAL A 182 -14.05 -3.86 13.78
C VAL A 182 -13.67 -5.10 12.97
N TYR A 183 -12.38 -5.25 12.64
CA TYR A 183 -11.88 -6.41 11.89
C TYR A 183 -11.84 -7.68 12.73
N GLN A 184 -11.44 -7.60 14.01
CA GLN A 184 -11.43 -8.76 14.91
C GLN A 184 -12.85 -9.32 15.13
N ASP A 185 -13.84 -8.44 15.24
CA ASP A 185 -15.25 -8.80 15.39
C ASP A 185 -15.94 -9.16 14.07
N LYS A 186 -15.21 -9.09 12.95
CA LYS A 186 -15.72 -9.34 11.58
C LYS A 186 -16.92 -8.45 11.22
N ARG A 187 -16.92 -7.20 11.67
CA ARG A 187 -17.98 -6.22 11.47
C ARG A 187 -17.70 -5.22 10.34
N GLN A 188 -16.59 -5.39 9.60
CA GLN A 188 -16.18 -4.43 8.59
C GLN A 188 -17.27 -4.17 7.52
N THR A 189 -17.99 -5.18 7.07
CA THR A 189 -19.05 -5.00 6.07
C THR A 189 -20.16 -4.09 6.61
N GLU A 190 -20.57 -4.29 7.87
CA GLU A 190 -21.60 -3.48 8.53
C GLU A 190 -21.11 -2.04 8.73
N VAL A 191 -19.97 -1.88 9.36
CA VAL A 191 -19.41 -0.57 9.74
C VAL A 191 -19.08 0.28 8.50
N LEU A 192 -18.38 -0.31 7.52
CA LEU A 192 -18.02 0.42 6.30
C LEU A 192 -19.26 0.77 5.47
N GLY A 193 -20.29 -0.08 5.48
CA GLY A 193 -21.59 0.24 4.88
C GLY A 193 -22.27 1.45 5.51
N ARG A 194 -22.26 1.55 6.85
CA ARG A 194 -22.83 2.71 7.58
C ARG A 194 -22.03 3.99 7.33
N LEU A 195 -20.70 3.90 7.27
CA LEU A 195 -19.86 5.04 6.90
C LEU A 195 -20.16 5.53 5.48
N ASN A 196 -20.34 4.60 4.53
CA ASN A 196 -20.69 4.95 3.15
C ASN A 196 -22.06 5.68 3.03
N ASN A 197 -22.99 5.35 3.91
CA ASN A 197 -24.33 5.94 3.92
C ASN A 197 -24.43 7.20 4.82
N GLY A 198 -23.35 7.56 5.52
CA GLY A 198 -23.35 8.70 6.45
C GLY A 198 -24.13 8.45 7.75
N GLU A 199 -24.44 7.19 8.06
CA GLU A 199 -25.11 6.79 9.32
C GLU A 199 -24.13 6.85 10.49
N GLU A 200 -22.85 6.64 10.23
CA GLU A 200 -21.74 6.77 11.18
C GLU A 200 -20.66 7.69 10.59
N LYS A 201 -19.81 8.23 11.47
CA LYS A 201 -18.77 9.18 11.12
C LYS A 201 -17.39 8.53 11.23
N LEU A 202 -16.44 8.96 10.37
CA LEU A 202 -15.07 8.49 10.45
C LEU A 202 -14.42 8.79 11.81
N SER A 203 -14.75 9.94 12.43
CA SER A 203 -14.23 10.31 13.74
C SER A 203 -14.60 9.34 14.85
N GLU A 204 -15.73 8.63 14.75
CA GLU A 204 -16.15 7.64 15.75
C GLU A 204 -15.15 6.48 15.87
N TYR A 205 -14.45 6.16 14.79
CA TYR A 205 -13.44 5.12 14.73
C TYR A 205 -12.01 5.66 14.82
N LEU A 206 -11.73 6.81 14.19
CA LEU A 206 -10.37 7.29 14.02
C LEU A 206 -9.87 8.21 15.14
N THR A 207 -10.76 8.71 16.02
CA THR A 207 -10.36 9.62 17.11
C THR A 207 -9.32 8.98 18.04
N GLU A 208 -9.49 7.71 18.41
CA GLU A 208 -8.53 7.00 19.27
C GLU A 208 -7.16 6.89 18.59
N GLY A 209 -7.12 6.47 17.32
CA GLY A 209 -5.89 6.36 16.58
C GLY A 209 -5.18 7.70 16.37
N PHE A 210 -5.93 8.77 16.08
CA PHE A 210 -5.34 10.10 15.98
C PHE A 210 -4.98 10.71 17.34
N SER A 211 -5.60 10.29 18.45
CA SER A 211 -5.13 10.61 19.80
C SER A 211 -3.76 10.02 20.09
N THR A 212 -3.49 8.81 19.58
CA THR A 212 -2.15 8.23 19.62
C THR A 212 -1.15 9.09 18.84
N VAL A 213 -1.51 9.57 17.64
CA VAL A 213 -0.67 10.49 16.86
C VAL A 213 -0.40 11.79 17.63
N GLU A 214 -1.43 12.37 18.25
CA GLU A 214 -1.27 13.57 19.11
C GLU A 214 -0.32 13.31 20.29
N THR A 215 -0.36 12.10 20.87
CA THR A 215 0.57 11.66 21.92
C THR A 215 2.01 11.63 21.42
N PHE A 216 2.25 11.09 20.21
CA PHE A 216 3.59 11.11 19.60
C PHE A 216 4.14 12.51 19.43
N ILE A 217 3.31 13.44 19.02
CA ILE A 217 3.69 14.85 18.82
C ILE A 217 3.95 15.51 20.18
N SER A 218 3.01 15.42 21.13
CA SER A 218 3.07 16.13 22.41
C SER A 218 4.17 15.64 23.34
N ARG A 219 4.52 14.35 23.26
CA ARG A 219 5.61 13.75 24.05
C ARG A 219 6.98 13.88 23.38
N GLY A 220 7.05 14.43 22.17
CA GLY A 220 8.32 14.56 21.43
C GLY A 220 8.86 13.22 20.92
N TYR A 221 8.00 12.23 20.68
CA TYR A 221 8.41 10.96 20.11
C TYR A 221 8.81 11.10 18.65
N LEU A 222 8.26 12.08 17.96
CA LEU A 222 8.66 12.52 16.63
C LEU A 222 8.85 14.05 16.62
N ASP A 223 9.63 14.52 15.65
CA ASP A 223 9.73 15.95 15.33
C ASP A 223 8.65 16.29 14.30
N ALA A 224 7.61 17.03 14.72
CA ALA A 224 6.46 17.35 13.88
C ALA A 224 6.83 18.20 12.68
N ASP A 225 7.72 19.20 12.86
CA ASP A 225 8.18 20.06 11.77
C ASP A 225 8.99 19.30 10.73
N GLN A 226 9.81 18.35 11.19
CA GLN A 226 10.59 17.47 10.33
C GLN A 226 9.66 16.49 9.61
N ALA A 227 8.77 15.79 10.34
CA ALA A 227 7.84 14.83 9.77
C ALA A 227 6.95 15.45 8.67
N LEU A 228 6.48 16.69 8.86
CA LEU A 228 5.68 17.40 7.88
C LEU A 228 6.41 17.63 6.53
N LYS A 229 7.73 17.74 6.56
CA LYS A 229 8.58 17.93 5.37
C LYS A 229 9.13 16.64 4.80
N THR A 230 9.16 15.57 5.58
CA THR A 230 9.77 14.28 5.24
C THR A 230 8.87 13.52 4.26
N LYS A 231 9.42 13.23 3.07
CA LYS A 231 8.73 12.45 2.04
C LYS A 231 8.94 10.97 2.24
N LYS A 232 7.85 10.20 2.11
CA LYS A 232 7.87 8.74 2.24
C LYS A 232 8.81 8.08 1.23
N THR A 233 9.45 6.99 1.66
CA THR A 233 10.34 6.13 0.84
C THR A 233 11.43 6.89 0.10
N SER A 234 11.85 8.01 0.69
CA SER A 234 12.90 8.88 0.19
C SER A 234 13.64 9.54 1.35
N ASP A 235 13.06 10.60 1.93
CA ASP A 235 13.72 11.37 2.98
C ASP A 235 13.72 10.62 4.32
N ASP A 236 12.63 9.90 4.63
CA ASP A 236 12.54 9.02 5.80
C ASP A 236 13.64 7.94 5.81
N LEU A 237 13.91 7.31 4.65
CA LEU A 237 14.97 6.31 4.55
C LEU A 237 16.37 6.92 4.75
N LYS A 238 16.59 8.10 4.17
CA LYS A 238 17.88 8.82 4.34
C LYS A 238 18.13 9.21 5.79
N GLU A 239 17.08 9.59 6.51
CA GLU A 239 17.13 9.91 7.92
C GLU A 239 17.41 8.65 8.75
N PHE A 240 16.71 7.55 8.46
CA PHE A 240 16.87 6.30 9.20
C PHE A 240 18.29 5.72 9.11
N ILE A 241 18.91 5.74 7.92
CA ILE A 241 20.26 5.19 7.73
C ILE A 241 21.38 5.97 8.45
N LEU A 242 21.06 7.17 8.98
CA LEU A 242 22.01 7.90 9.85
C LEU A 242 22.23 7.19 11.18
N GLY A 243 21.30 6.30 11.58
CA GLY A 243 21.40 5.52 12.80
C GLY A 243 21.14 6.29 14.09
N GLU A 244 20.59 7.52 14.00
CA GLU A 244 20.37 8.41 15.14
C GLU A 244 19.03 8.17 15.86
N SER A 245 18.09 7.48 15.22
CA SER A 245 16.78 7.14 15.78
C SER A 245 16.57 5.62 15.81
N PRO A 246 15.98 5.08 16.88
CA PRO A 246 15.73 3.64 16.99
C PRO A 246 14.62 3.15 16.08
N PHE A 247 13.68 4.02 15.65
CA PHE A 247 12.50 3.62 14.92
C PHE A 247 12.21 4.51 13.71
N MET A 248 11.62 3.87 12.67
CA MET A 248 11.00 4.56 11.54
C MET A 248 9.67 3.89 11.19
N LEU A 249 8.63 4.68 10.92
CA LEU A 249 7.33 4.21 10.48
C LEU A 249 7.18 4.38 8.97
N THR A 250 7.21 3.28 8.22
CA THR A 250 6.96 3.30 6.78
C THR A 250 6.52 1.90 6.29
N GLY A 251 6.33 1.74 4.98
CA GLY A 251 5.95 0.45 4.42
C GLY A 251 7.11 -0.54 4.36
N ALA A 252 6.81 -1.82 4.56
CA ALA A 252 7.79 -2.91 4.52
C ALA A 252 8.50 -3.01 3.14
N TRP A 253 7.86 -2.55 2.07
CA TRP A 253 8.46 -2.52 0.72
C TRP A 253 9.75 -1.71 0.63
N ALA A 254 10.02 -0.83 1.58
CA ALA A 254 11.25 -0.06 1.62
C ALA A 254 12.45 -0.85 2.18
N ALA A 255 12.25 -2.06 2.74
CA ALA A 255 13.31 -2.82 3.41
C ALA A 255 14.49 -3.12 2.48
N GLY A 256 14.23 -3.62 1.27
CA GLY A 256 15.28 -3.86 0.30
C GLY A 256 16.04 -2.59 -0.12
N ARG A 257 15.36 -1.44 -0.12
CA ARG A 257 16.00 -0.15 -0.41
C ARG A 257 16.88 0.32 0.75
N VAL A 258 16.40 0.18 1.99
CA VAL A 258 17.22 0.49 3.18
C VAL A 258 18.46 -0.40 3.20
N ASP A 259 18.32 -1.70 2.94
CA ASP A 259 19.45 -2.63 2.84
C ASP A 259 20.45 -2.21 1.74
N SER A 260 19.96 -1.83 0.56
CA SER A 260 20.81 -1.36 -0.54
C SER A 260 21.57 -0.07 -0.24
N MET A 261 21.07 0.76 0.68
CA MET A 261 21.77 1.95 1.17
C MET A 261 22.88 1.64 2.18
N LYS A 262 23.01 0.37 2.60
CA LYS A 262 24.04 -0.17 3.47
C LYS A 262 24.22 0.61 4.78
N PRO A 263 23.18 0.66 5.63
CA PRO A 263 23.32 1.26 6.95
C PRO A 263 24.43 0.53 7.74
N ASP A 264 25.13 1.26 8.61
CA ASP A 264 26.17 0.70 9.48
C ASP A 264 25.61 -0.07 10.69
N PHE A 265 24.34 -0.49 10.64
CA PHE A 265 23.64 -1.20 11.70
C PHE A 265 22.70 -2.26 11.13
N GLN A 266 22.35 -3.23 11.95
CA GLN A 266 21.29 -4.21 11.63
C GLN A 266 19.92 -3.63 11.96
N PHE A 267 18.94 -3.94 11.11
CA PHE A 267 17.55 -3.55 11.33
C PHE A 267 16.58 -4.69 11.01
N GLU A 268 15.40 -4.57 11.56
CA GLU A 268 14.23 -5.39 11.17
C GLU A 268 13.00 -4.53 11.07
N VAL A 269 11.97 -5.04 10.43
CA VAL A 269 10.62 -4.46 10.39
C VAL A 269 9.71 -5.28 11.27
N ALA A 270 9.30 -4.71 12.38
CA ALA A 270 8.41 -5.33 13.35
C ALA A 270 6.93 -4.97 13.07
N PRO A 271 5.96 -5.78 13.53
CA PRO A 271 4.56 -5.37 13.56
C PRO A 271 4.37 -4.09 14.38
N LEU A 272 3.29 -3.35 14.11
CA LEU A 272 2.96 -2.11 14.81
C LEU A 272 2.52 -2.41 16.25
N PRO A 273 3.29 -2.00 17.27
CA PRO A 273 3.01 -2.32 18.69
C PRO A 273 2.03 -1.31 19.30
N ILE A 274 0.84 -1.17 18.70
CA ILE A 274 -0.14 -0.13 19.03
C ILE A 274 -1.33 -0.63 19.84
N LEU A 275 -1.32 -1.89 20.25
CA LEU A 275 -2.35 -2.48 21.08
C LEU A 275 -1.84 -2.69 22.50
N ASP A 276 -2.77 -2.67 23.49
CA ASP A 276 -2.44 -2.96 24.88
C ASP A 276 -1.89 -4.37 25.07
N GLU A 277 -2.38 -5.31 24.30
CA GLU A 277 -2.01 -6.74 24.38
C GLU A 277 -1.36 -7.24 23.07
N GLY A 278 -0.43 -6.49 22.51
CA GLY A 278 0.34 -6.97 21.37
C GLY A 278 0.46 -5.98 20.22
N SER A 279 0.83 -6.54 19.08
CA SER A 279 1.05 -5.82 17.84
C SER A 279 0.05 -6.25 16.76
N MET A 280 -0.11 -5.43 15.75
CA MET A 280 -0.97 -5.68 14.60
C MET A 280 -0.31 -5.21 13.31
N LEU A 281 -0.92 -5.51 12.18
CA LEU A 281 -0.50 -5.02 10.88
C LEU A 281 -1.62 -4.22 10.22
N VAL A 282 -1.24 -3.15 9.53
CA VAL A 282 -2.06 -2.57 8.48
C VAL A 282 -1.55 -3.13 7.15
N ILE A 283 -2.46 -3.67 6.36
CA ILE A 283 -2.17 -4.26 5.06
C ILE A 283 -3.03 -3.61 3.99
N ASN A 284 -2.56 -3.62 2.74
CA ASN A 284 -3.36 -3.21 1.60
C ASN A 284 -3.21 -4.20 0.45
N PRO A 285 -4.30 -4.57 -0.24
CA PRO A 285 -4.20 -5.07 -1.60
C PRO A 285 -3.55 -3.97 -2.44
N ASP A 286 -2.37 -4.24 -3.00
CA ASP A 286 -1.55 -3.17 -3.58
C ASP A 286 -1.01 -3.52 -4.96
N THR A 287 -0.40 -2.52 -5.59
CA THR A 287 0.02 -2.58 -7.00
C THR A 287 -1.07 -3.21 -7.85
N ARG A 288 -2.26 -2.61 -7.75
CA ARG A 288 -3.47 -3.09 -8.40
C ARG A 288 -3.39 -2.82 -9.90
N LEU A 289 -3.65 -3.83 -10.70
CA LEU A 289 -3.75 -3.69 -12.15
C LEU A 289 -5.20 -3.52 -12.57
N SER A 290 -5.44 -2.53 -13.41
CA SER A 290 -6.70 -2.32 -14.12
C SER A 290 -6.47 -2.22 -15.62
N VAL A 291 -7.51 -2.46 -16.38
CA VAL A 291 -7.52 -2.35 -17.84
C VAL A 291 -8.49 -1.25 -18.25
N ASN A 292 -8.09 -0.44 -19.23
CA ASN A 292 -8.91 0.62 -19.77
C ASN A 292 -10.13 0.03 -20.52
N ALA A 293 -11.33 0.45 -20.14
CA ALA A 293 -12.57 -0.02 -20.80
C ALA A 293 -12.62 0.36 -22.29
N ASP A 294 -11.98 1.46 -22.68
CA ASP A 294 -11.94 1.97 -24.04
C ASP A 294 -10.67 1.53 -24.81
N SER A 295 -9.91 0.54 -24.30
CA SER A 295 -8.76 -0.01 -25.01
C SER A 295 -9.15 -0.62 -26.33
N GLU A 296 -8.48 -0.23 -27.41
CA GLU A 296 -8.64 -0.86 -28.74
C GLU A 296 -8.05 -2.29 -28.77
N HIS A 297 -7.28 -2.67 -27.74
CA HIS A 297 -6.55 -3.94 -27.62
C HIS A 297 -6.95 -4.72 -26.35
N LEU A 298 -8.22 -4.68 -26.00
CA LEU A 298 -8.74 -5.24 -24.76
C LEU A 298 -8.33 -6.71 -24.52
N ASP A 299 -8.46 -7.56 -25.55
CA ASP A 299 -8.09 -8.99 -25.45
C ASP A 299 -6.60 -9.19 -25.17
N ALA A 300 -5.74 -8.39 -25.79
CA ALA A 300 -4.30 -8.46 -25.56
C ALA A 300 -3.92 -7.95 -24.16
N ALA A 301 -4.57 -6.88 -23.70
CA ALA A 301 -4.41 -6.34 -22.35
C ALA A 301 -4.85 -7.35 -21.30
N MET A 302 -6.01 -8.00 -21.48
CA MET A 302 -6.51 -9.05 -20.60
C MET A 302 -5.55 -10.24 -20.52
N LYS A 303 -5.01 -10.70 -21.65
CA LYS A 303 -4.00 -11.77 -21.68
C LYS A 303 -2.75 -11.42 -20.89
N PHE A 304 -2.28 -10.17 -20.98
CA PHE A 304 -1.12 -9.74 -20.21
C PHE A 304 -1.41 -9.69 -18.72
N VAL A 305 -2.56 -9.16 -18.28
CA VAL A 305 -2.96 -9.15 -16.87
C VAL A 305 -3.09 -10.57 -16.34
N GLU A 306 -3.69 -11.48 -17.10
CA GLU A 306 -3.76 -12.91 -16.75
C GLU A 306 -2.37 -13.54 -16.62
N TYR A 307 -1.45 -13.23 -17.54
CA TYR A 307 -0.07 -13.69 -17.48
C TYR A 307 0.66 -13.14 -16.23
N PHE A 308 0.52 -11.84 -15.96
CA PHE A 308 1.14 -11.20 -14.80
C PHE A 308 0.65 -11.82 -13.49
N THR A 309 -0.63 -12.21 -13.42
CA THR A 309 -1.27 -12.78 -12.23
C THR A 309 -1.07 -14.29 -12.07
N LYS A 310 -0.30 -14.97 -12.93
CA LYS A 310 0.14 -16.34 -12.69
C LYS A 310 1.00 -16.43 -11.42
N ALA A 311 0.92 -17.56 -10.71
CA ALA A 311 1.54 -17.74 -9.40
C ALA A 311 3.05 -17.42 -9.38
N GLU A 312 3.80 -17.88 -10.38
CA GLU A 312 5.23 -17.64 -10.49
C GLU A 312 5.58 -16.15 -10.66
N ASN A 313 4.79 -15.39 -11.43
CA ASN A 313 5.01 -13.97 -11.68
C ASN A 313 4.63 -13.13 -10.47
N ILE A 314 3.48 -13.40 -9.86
CA ILE A 314 3.04 -12.75 -8.62
C ILE A 314 4.06 -12.98 -7.50
N GLN A 315 4.51 -14.22 -7.30
CA GLN A 315 5.48 -14.53 -6.24
C GLN A 315 6.79 -13.78 -6.43
N ARG A 316 7.33 -13.77 -7.64
CA ARG A 316 8.56 -13.06 -8.00
C ARG A 316 8.41 -11.55 -7.81
N PHE A 317 7.28 -11.00 -8.23
CA PHE A 317 7.01 -9.57 -8.12
C PHE A 317 6.79 -9.15 -6.66
N ALA A 318 5.96 -9.87 -5.90
CA ALA A 318 5.69 -9.58 -4.50
C ALA A 318 6.97 -9.70 -3.64
N ASP A 319 7.79 -10.69 -3.88
CA ASP A 319 9.07 -10.88 -3.19
C ASP A 319 10.02 -9.70 -3.46
N GLN A 320 10.18 -9.30 -4.72
CA GLN A 320 10.98 -8.14 -5.08
C GLN A 320 10.46 -6.84 -4.44
N GLN A 321 9.14 -6.73 -4.23
CA GLN A 321 8.52 -5.58 -3.55
C GLN A 321 8.58 -5.66 -2.01
N SER A 322 9.27 -6.62 -1.42
CA SER A 322 9.25 -6.90 0.02
C SER A 322 7.82 -6.90 0.58
N SER A 323 6.92 -7.57 -0.13
CA SER A 323 5.48 -7.64 0.13
C SER A 323 5.03 -9.09 0.18
N PHE A 324 3.81 -9.33 0.65
CA PHE A 324 3.23 -10.65 0.65
C PHE A 324 2.49 -10.94 -0.67
N SER A 325 2.40 -12.22 -1.01
CA SER A 325 1.62 -12.67 -2.15
C SER A 325 0.11 -12.55 -1.86
N PRO A 326 -0.69 -12.06 -2.81
CA PRO A 326 -2.15 -12.07 -2.69
C PRO A 326 -2.78 -13.43 -3.00
N LEU A 327 -1.97 -14.43 -3.37
CA LEU A 327 -2.44 -15.75 -3.80
C LEU A 327 -2.43 -16.79 -2.68
N LYS A 328 -3.33 -17.76 -2.78
CA LYS A 328 -3.36 -18.97 -1.93
C LYS A 328 -2.05 -19.73 -2.08
N GLY A 329 -1.49 -20.17 -0.95
CA GLY A 329 -0.25 -20.95 -0.96
C GLY A 329 0.99 -20.15 -1.41
N GLY A 330 0.91 -18.83 -1.50
CA GLY A 330 2.08 -17.99 -1.75
C GLY A 330 3.13 -18.15 -0.65
N SER A 331 4.41 -18.20 -1.04
CA SER A 331 5.50 -18.27 -0.08
C SER A 331 5.68 -16.91 0.63
N PRO A 332 6.08 -16.90 1.91
CA PRO A 332 6.52 -15.67 2.57
C PRO A 332 7.66 -15.02 1.77
N SER A 333 7.81 -13.69 1.94
CA SER A 333 8.94 -12.98 1.33
C SER A 333 10.27 -13.56 1.77
N SER A 334 11.25 -13.63 0.86
CA SER A 334 12.63 -14.04 1.15
C SER A 334 13.44 -12.95 1.86
N VAL A 335 12.91 -11.73 1.92
CA VAL A 335 13.55 -10.59 2.57
C VAL A 335 13.60 -10.81 4.08
N LEU A 336 14.80 -10.91 4.64
CA LEU A 336 15.02 -11.28 6.05
C LEU A 336 14.46 -10.24 7.02
N GLU A 337 14.60 -8.98 6.71
CA GLU A 337 14.22 -7.86 7.55
C GLU A 337 12.71 -7.79 7.82
N ILE A 338 11.88 -8.36 6.95
CA ILE A 338 10.40 -8.38 7.12
C ILE A 338 9.87 -9.70 7.67
N GLN A 339 10.72 -10.69 7.97
CA GLN A 339 10.31 -11.96 8.57
C GLN A 339 9.50 -11.79 9.88
N PRO A 340 9.78 -10.82 10.77
CA PRO A 340 8.98 -10.61 11.97
C PRO A 340 7.50 -10.33 11.72
N LEU A 341 7.12 -9.87 10.52
CA LEU A 341 5.73 -9.57 10.15
C LEU A 341 4.89 -10.83 9.91
N ILE A 342 5.50 -11.94 9.54
CA ILE A 342 4.83 -13.15 9.03
C ILE A 342 3.85 -13.73 10.04
N SER A 343 4.29 -13.95 11.28
CA SER A 343 3.44 -14.57 12.31
C SER A 343 2.22 -13.72 12.67
N CYS A 344 2.38 -12.40 12.64
CA CYS A 344 1.28 -11.47 12.87
C CYS A 344 0.28 -11.51 11.70
N TYR A 345 0.78 -11.55 10.46
CA TYR A 345 -0.05 -11.68 9.26
C TYR A 345 -0.85 -13.01 9.26
N GLU A 346 -0.17 -14.13 9.50
CA GLU A 346 -0.80 -15.46 9.56
C GLU A 346 -1.82 -15.61 10.68
N SER A 347 -1.64 -14.89 11.78
CA SER A 347 -2.61 -14.89 12.91
C SER A 347 -3.86 -14.03 12.64
N GLY A 348 -3.92 -13.31 11.52
CA GLY A 348 -5.05 -12.46 11.15
C GLY A 348 -5.20 -11.19 12.00
N ARG A 349 -4.15 -10.77 12.70
CA ARG A 349 -4.14 -9.50 13.44
C ARG A 349 -3.86 -8.34 12.49
N THR A 350 -4.78 -8.15 11.56
CA THR A 350 -4.66 -7.25 10.42
C THR A 350 -5.85 -6.31 10.30
N VAL A 351 -5.60 -5.14 9.77
CA VAL A 351 -6.61 -4.19 9.28
C VAL A 351 -6.26 -3.86 7.84
N ILE A 352 -7.24 -3.87 6.96
CA ILE A 352 -7.06 -3.40 5.58
C ILE A 352 -7.22 -1.88 5.58
N GLY A 353 -6.13 -1.17 5.32
CA GLY A 353 -6.09 0.30 5.40
C GLY A 353 -6.91 0.98 4.32
N THR A 354 -7.02 0.36 3.15
CA THR A 354 -7.80 0.83 2.00
C THR A 354 -8.82 -0.23 1.57
N ASP A 355 -9.72 -0.59 2.49
CA ASP A 355 -10.75 -1.58 2.24
C ASP A 355 -11.73 -1.09 1.16
N ASP A 356 -11.94 -1.86 0.11
CA ASP A 356 -12.79 -1.50 -1.03
C ASP A 356 -14.29 -1.52 -0.73
N LEU A 357 -14.68 -2.05 0.42
CA LEU A 357 -16.03 -1.87 0.94
C LEU A 357 -16.29 -0.41 1.35
N LEU A 358 -15.24 0.35 1.71
CA LEU A 358 -15.36 1.77 2.00
C LEU A 358 -15.26 2.60 0.72
N LYS A 359 -16.29 3.36 0.41
CA LYS A 359 -16.36 4.21 -0.79
C LYS A 359 -15.90 5.66 -0.55
N LEU A 360 -15.24 5.91 0.58
CA LEU A 360 -14.60 7.18 0.90
C LEU A 360 -13.09 7.10 0.61
N PRO A 361 -12.45 8.18 0.15
CA PRO A 361 -11.01 8.22 -0.10
C PRO A 361 -10.22 8.32 1.22
N ILE A 362 -10.36 7.29 2.06
CA ILE A 362 -9.80 7.26 3.42
C ILE A 362 -8.29 7.49 3.45
N TRP A 363 -7.59 7.01 2.41
CA TRP A 363 -6.12 7.10 2.37
C TRP A 363 -5.61 8.52 2.23
N ASP A 364 -6.26 9.34 1.40
CA ASP A 364 -5.95 10.76 1.24
C ASP A 364 -6.45 11.57 2.44
N LEU A 365 -7.69 11.34 2.88
CA LEU A 365 -8.28 12.06 4.02
C LEU A 365 -7.48 11.88 5.31
N THR A 366 -7.03 10.68 5.59
CA THR A 366 -6.23 10.41 6.80
C THR A 366 -4.79 10.92 6.70
N ALA A 367 -4.23 11.03 5.49
CA ALA A 367 -2.95 11.71 5.28
C ALA A 367 -3.07 13.22 5.57
N GLU A 368 -4.10 13.87 5.04
CA GLU A 368 -4.37 15.29 5.31
C GLU A 368 -4.63 15.54 6.80
N ALA A 369 -5.41 14.68 7.46
CA ALA A 369 -5.64 14.76 8.92
C ALA A 369 -4.33 14.63 9.70
N SER A 370 -3.43 13.73 9.29
CA SER A 370 -2.09 13.61 9.90
C SER A 370 -1.28 14.88 9.74
N GLN A 371 -1.29 15.48 8.55
CA GLN A 371 -0.59 16.74 8.27
C GLN A 371 -1.16 17.92 9.08
N MET A 372 -2.48 17.98 9.30
CA MET A 372 -3.11 18.99 10.15
C MET A 372 -2.59 18.90 11.59
N LEU A 373 -2.53 17.70 12.17
CA LEU A 373 -1.97 17.50 13.51
C LEU A 373 -0.48 17.86 13.58
N LEU A 374 0.31 17.47 12.58
CA LEU A 374 1.72 17.85 12.49
C LEU A 374 1.91 19.37 12.38
N ALA A 375 0.99 20.07 11.73
CA ALA A 375 0.97 21.54 11.61
C ALA A 375 0.46 22.25 12.87
N GLY A 376 0.06 21.52 13.92
CA GLY A 376 -0.37 22.07 15.22
C GLY A 376 -1.89 22.29 15.35
N GLU A 377 -2.70 21.78 14.42
CA GLU A 377 -4.15 21.76 14.57
C GLU A 377 -4.56 20.83 15.72
N SER A 378 -5.65 21.18 16.41
CA SER A 378 -6.15 20.32 17.49
C SER A 378 -6.81 19.04 16.95
N LEU A 379 -6.75 17.96 17.73
CA LEU A 379 -7.45 16.71 17.41
C LEU A 379 -8.94 16.96 17.12
N LYS A 380 -9.61 17.78 17.95
CA LYS A 380 -11.03 18.10 17.77
C LYS A 380 -11.30 18.79 16.41
N SER A 381 -10.48 19.77 16.04
CA SER A 381 -10.62 20.49 14.75
C SER A 381 -10.39 19.54 13.59
N THR A 382 -9.35 18.72 13.67
CA THR A 382 -8.97 17.73 12.65
C THR A 382 -10.08 16.70 12.45
N MET A 383 -10.65 16.15 13.53
CA MET A 383 -11.74 15.17 13.42
C MET A 383 -13.03 15.78 12.85
N SER A 384 -13.35 17.04 13.23
CA SER A 384 -14.49 17.75 12.64
C SER A 384 -14.31 17.99 11.15
N TRP A 385 -13.11 18.36 10.72
CA TRP A 385 -12.77 18.51 9.32
C TRP A 385 -12.88 17.18 8.56
N LEU A 386 -12.36 16.09 9.14
CA LEU A 386 -12.43 14.75 8.53
C LEU A 386 -13.88 14.31 8.27
N ASP A 387 -14.76 14.49 9.25
CA ASP A 387 -16.18 14.16 9.11
C ASP A 387 -16.87 15.03 8.05
N GLN A 388 -16.55 16.31 7.99
CA GLN A 388 -17.09 17.22 6.97
C GLN A 388 -16.64 16.77 5.57
N GLN A 389 -15.36 16.46 5.39
CA GLN A 389 -14.82 16.00 4.12
C GLN A 389 -15.44 14.65 3.68
N ALA A 390 -15.65 13.74 4.61
CA ALA A 390 -16.36 12.49 4.33
C ALA A 390 -17.81 12.74 3.90
N GLN A 391 -18.54 13.61 4.62
CA GLN A 391 -19.92 13.92 4.33
C GLN A 391 -20.12 14.56 2.94
N GLU A 392 -19.20 15.40 2.49
CA GLU A 392 -19.23 16.00 1.16
C GLU A 392 -19.08 15.00 0.01
N ARG A 393 -18.54 13.81 0.30
CA ARG A 393 -18.33 12.72 -0.67
C ARG A 393 -19.41 11.64 -0.64
N ILE A 394 -20.28 11.67 0.35
CA ILE A 394 -21.45 10.78 0.39
C ILE A 394 -22.46 11.35 -0.59
N VAL A 395 -22.65 10.64 -1.70
CA VAL A 395 -23.66 11.00 -2.71
C VAL A 395 -25.03 10.65 -2.15
N PRO A 396 -26.02 11.59 -2.21
CA PRO A 396 -27.38 11.33 -1.71
C PRO A 396 -28.12 10.28 -2.54
#